data_65c748b52fffbe0acfb354e676bfcc47
#
_entry.id   65c748b52fffbe0acfb354e676bfcc47
#
_cell.length_a   1.000
_cell.length_b   1.000
_cell.length_c   1.000
_cell.angle_alpha   90.00
_cell.angle_beta   90.00
_cell.angle_gamma   90.00
#
_symmetry.space_group_name_H-M   'P 1'
#
loop_
_entity.id
_entity.type
_entity.pdbx_description
1 polymer ?
#
loop_
_entity_poly.entity_id
_entity_poly.type
_entity_poly.pdbx_seq_one_letter_code
_entity_poly.pdbx_strand_id
1 'polypeptide(L)'
;MHQASNLKNKGDTLIAPKPSCFSTSTLYQTLVFLFLLPLIGCSNEPQMQTADEIFCSELDKRGIGYSMTQEGLYEIQINDQTVTVSLENIRRNYDRDGDSDAIVRFVEKVDTDLFAETPAWDDVRSNVRYSLEPSEYETGFDDVLLTAVTDELNQVFVFISSDVTQITWINESILNDWGVTREQVVERAEENMAAIVAKTKIEVEDIDGNKLGMIATAETPFKASLVLSPAFRDLVSPTHGWPVYVVVPCRDFAYVIRDDNRDFLAHLGGVVIKENRNSGYPITKDVLQ
;
A
#
# COMPACT_ATOMS: atom_id res chain seq x y z
N MET A 1 -29.07 -40.62 4.07
CA MET A 1 -28.59 -41.86 4.71
C MET A 1 -27.16 -42.13 4.26
N HIS A 2 -26.30 -42.30 5.20
CA HIS A 2 -24.89 -42.65 5.33
C HIS A 2 -24.01 -41.43 5.67
N GLN A 3 -23.78 -41.32 6.88
CA GLN A 3 -22.88 -41.84 7.95
C GLN A 3 -21.50 -41.19 7.93
N ALA A 4 -21.32 -40.42 8.99
CA ALA A 4 -20.07 -39.86 9.46
C ALA A 4 -19.10 -40.96 9.93
N SER A 5 -17.81 -40.76 9.76
CA SER A 5 -16.79 -41.43 10.57
C SER A 5 -15.78 -40.44 11.12
N ASN A 6 -15.86 -40.31 12.44
CA ASN A 6 -14.85 -39.70 13.32
C ASN A 6 -13.54 -40.50 13.29
N LEU A 7 -12.42 -39.83 13.21
CA LEU A 7 -11.15 -40.33 13.68
C LEU A 7 -10.46 -39.29 14.58
N LYS A 8 -10.57 -39.52 15.89
CA LYS A 8 -9.70 -38.98 16.92
C LYS A 8 -8.32 -39.61 16.77
N ASN A 9 -7.26 -38.81 16.81
CA ASN A 9 -5.94 -39.29 17.12
C ASN A 9 -5.33 -38.51 18.27
N LYS A 10 -4.82 -39.32 19.21
CA LYS A 10 -4.29 -38.98 20.53
C LYS A 10 -2.94 -38.27 20.41
N GLY A 11 -2.68 -37.45 21.43
CA GLY A 11 -1.41 -36.80 21.66
C GLY A 11 -0.29 -37.76 22.03
N ASP A 12 0.92 -37.36 21.70
CA ASP A 12 2.13 -37.85 22.32
C ASP A 12 3.01 -36.66 22.74
N THR A 13 3.16 -36.60 24.04
CA THR A 13 4.00 -35.65 24.77
C THR A 13 5.44 -36.14 24.73
N LEU A 14 6.36 -35.44 24.10
CA LEU A 14 7.77 -35.70 24.18
C LEU A 14 8.41 -34.85 25.26
N ILE A 15 8.88 -35.55 26.28
CA ILE A 15 9.63 -35.06 27.45
C ILE A 15 11.09 -34.86 27.02
N ALA A 16 11.63 -33.65 27.25
CA ALA A 16 13.05 -33.35 27.09
C ALA A 16 13.84 -33.77 28.33
N PRO A 17 15.07 -34.29 28.20
CA PRO A 17 15.90 -34.65 29.33
C PRO A 17 16.70 -33.46 29.89
N LYS A 18 16.78 -33.39 31.23
CA LYS A 18 17.62 -32.47 32.02
C LYS A 18 19.11 -32.85 31.90
N PRO A 19 20.03 -31.88 31.85
CA PRO A 19 21.45 -32.17 32.06
C PRO A 19 21.79 -32.22 33.55
N SER A 20 22.50 -33.25 33.91
CA SER A 20 23.09 -33.53 35.24
C SER A 20 24.31 -32.69 35.48
N CYS A 21 24.42 -32.23 36.75
CA CYS A 21 25.61 -31.67 37.38
C CYS A 21 26.75 -32.68 37.47
N PHE A 22 27.98 -32.24 37.21
CA PHE A 22 29.17 -32.81 37.85
C PHE A 22 30.04 -31.71 38.42
N SER A 23 30.47 -31.98 39.65
CA SER A 23 31.20 -31.19 40.63
C SER A 23 32.71 -31.47 40.60
N THR A 24 33.44 -30.52 41.17
CA THR A 24 34.80 -30.61 41.79
C THR A 24 35.98 -30.57 40.84
N SER A 25 37.07 -29.86 41.10
CA SER A 25 37.77 -29.41 42.31
C SER A 25 38.89 -28.43 41.95
N THR A 26 39.03 -27.37 42.70
CA THR A 26 40.15 -26.95 43.60
C THR A 26 41.55 -26.73 43.00
N LEU A 27 42.02 -25.52 43.17
CA LEU A 27 43.30 -25.06 43.76
C LEU A 27 44.28 -24.24 42.91
N TYR A 28 44.55 -23.08 43.47
CA TYR A 28 45.75 -22.24 43.58
C TYR A 28 46.07 -21.15 42.62
N GLN A 29 45.83 -19.95 43.16
CA GLN A 29 46.74 -18.79 43.29
C GLN A 29 47.39 -18.23 42.01
N THR A 30 47.13 -16.98 41.69
CA THR A 30 47.98 -15.86 42.09
C THR A 30 47.30 -14.52 41.68
N LEU A 31 47.34 -13.60 42.61
CA LEU A 31 46.90 -12.22 42.58
C LEU A 31 47.66 -11.43 41.51
N VAL A 32 46.98 -10.91 40.48
CA VAL A 32 47.41 -9.70 39.75
C VAL A 32 46.20 -8.85 39.57
N PHE A 33 46.05 -7.83 40.41
CA PHE A 33 45.10 -6.72 40.21
C PHE A 33 45.61 -5.91 39.03
N LEU A 34 45.05 -6.17 37.84
CA LEU A 34 45.08 -5.21 36.75
C LEU A 34 43.68 -4.64 36.64
N PHE A 35 43.54 -3.36 37.05
CA PHE A 35 42.35 -2.56 36.81
C PHE A 35 42.15 -2.43 35.30
N LEU A 36 41.43 -3.36 34.68
CA LEU A 36 40.79 -3.16 33.43
C LEU A 36 39.37 -2.61 33.71
N LEU A 37 39.27 -1.30 33.76
CA LEU A 37 37.98 -0.62 33.56
C LEU A 37 37.39 -1.16 32.27
N PRO A 38 36.23 -1.81 32.28
CA PRO A 38 35.48 -1.99 31.04
C PRO A 38 35.03 -0.61 30.60
N LEU A 39 35.66 -0.10 29.57
CA LEU A 39 35.04 0.93 28.73
C LEU A 39 33.77 0.27 28.15
N ILE A 40 32.67 0.34 28.91
CA ILE A 40 31.33 0.17 28.37
C ILE A 40 31.14 1.43 27.50
N GLY A 41 31.67 1.36 26.30
CA GLY A 41 31.21 2.24 25.21
C GLY A 41 29.76 1.87 24.97
N CYS A 42 28.85 2.59 25.60
CA CYS A 42 27.49 2.71 25.06
C CYS A 42 27.67 3.37 23.69
N SER A 43 27.80 2.57 22.65
CA SER A 43 27.45 3.01 21.31
C SER A 43 25.94 3.24 21.36
N ASN A 44 25.53 4.45 21.75
CA ASN A 44 24.23 4.95 21.42
C ASN A 44 24.24 5.12 19.90
N GLU A 45 24.03 4.04 19.16
CA GLU A 45 23.49 4.19 17.83
C GLU A 45 22.17 4.93 18.02
N PRO A 46 21.96 6.06 17.32
CA PRO A 46 20.69 6.75 17.40
C PRO A 46 19.60 5.75 17.01
N GLN A 47 18.78 5.38 17.98
CA GLN A 47 17.67 4.48 17.74
C GLN A 47 16.77 5.19 16.73
N MET A 48 16.64 4.63 15.52
CA MET A 48 15.81 5.20 14.47
C MET A 48 14.36 5.21 14.97
N GLN A 49 13.75 6.38 14.97
CA GLN A 49 12.37 6.53 15.41
C GLN A 49 11.45 5.70 14.49
N THR A 50 10.42 5.13 15.06
CA THR A 50 9.36 4.46 14.28
C THR A 50 8.46 5.49 13.60
N ALA A 51 7.71 5.09 12.59
CA ALA A 51 6.71 5.95 11.95
C ALA A 51 5.69 6.49 12.97
N ASP A 52 5.27 5.66 13.92
CA ASP A 52 4.34 6.04 15.00
C ASP A 52 4.93 7.08 15.94
N GLU A 53 6.19 6.94 16.34
CA GLU A 53 6.86 7.91 17.19
C GLU A 53 6.97 9.27 16.52
N ILE A 54 7.28 9.29 15.21
CA ILE A 54 7.33 10.53 14.42
C ILE A 54 5.92 11.13 14.31
N PHE A 55 4.91 10.33 13.97
CA PHE A 55 3.52 10.77 13.86
C PHE A 55 3.01 11.39 15.18
N CYS A 56 3.15 10.68 16.29
CA CYS A 56 2.75 11.17 17.60
C CYS A 56 3.50 12.46 17.99
N SER A 57 4.81 12.51 17.74
CA SER A 57 5.63 13.70 18.00
C SER A 57 5.15 14.92 17.20
N GLU A 58 4.72 14.74 15.96
CA GLU A 58 4.19 15.84 15.14
C GLU A 58 2.81 16.30 15.60
N LEU A 59 1.93 15.38 16.04
CA LEU A 59 0.65 15.73 16.65
C LEU A 59 0.87 16.54 17.94
N ASP A 60 1.78 16.09 18.82
CA ASP A 60 2.14 16.79 20.06
C ASP A 60 2.65 18.22 19.80
N LYS A 61 3.54 18.40 18.80
CA LYS A 61 4.06 19.73 18.40
C LYS A 61 2.97 20.70 17.97
N ARG A 62 1.88 20.18 17.40
CA ARG A 62 0.72 20.94 16.91
C ARG A 62 -0.38 21.09 17.96
N GLY A 63 -0.24 20.41 19.10
CA GLY A 63 -1.25 20.40 20.16
C GLY A 63 -2.52 19.62 19.79
N ILE A 64 -2.42 18.68 18.85
CA ILE A 64 -3.53 17.84 18.41
C ILE A 64 -3.67 16.66 19.38
N GLY A 65 -4.83 16.52 20.01
CA GLY A 65 -5.12 15.39 20.88
C GLY A 65 -5.31 14.10 20.09
N TYR A 66 -4.75 12.99 20.59
CA TYR A 66 -4.89 11.68 19.95
C TYR A 66 -4.96 10.54 20.95
N SER A 67 -5.50 9.42 20.50
CA SER A 67 -5.45 8.13 21.22
C SER A 67 -5.26 6.99 20.23
N MET A 68 -4.44 6.02 20.57
CA MET A 68 -4.28 4.80 19.77
C MET A 68 -5.38 3.81 20.17
N THR A 69 -6.24 3.43 19.23
CA THR A 69 -7.35 2.47 19.46
C THR A 69 -6.88 1.03 19.23
N GLN A 70 -6.01 0.83 18.27
CA GLN A 70 -5.29 -0.42 18.02
C GLN A 70 -3.97 -0.11 17.31
N GLU A 71 -3.10 -1.11 17.15
CA GLU A 71 -1.84 -0.91 16.50
C GLU A 71 -1.99 -0.30 15.09
N GLY A 72 -1.38 0.89 14.89
CA GLY A 72 -1.44 1.64 13.64
C GLY A 72 -2.76 2.36 13.36
N LEU A 73 -3.74 2.34 14.29
CA LEU A 73 -5.00 3.05 14.15
C LEU A 73 -5.14 4.07 15.27
N TYR A 74 -5.32 5.32 14.92
CA TYR A 74 -5.39 6.45 15.83
C TYR A 74 -6.72 7.19 15.68
N GLU A 75 -7.31 7.57 16.80
CA GLU A 75 -8.33 8.61 16.85
C GLU A 75 -7.65 9.94 17.18
N ILE A 76 -7.84 10.95 16.34
CA ILE A 76 -7.30 12.29 16.52
C ILE A 76 -8.43 13.30 16.65
N GLN A 77 -8.18 14.38 17.43
CA GLN A 77 -9.15 15.43 17.70
C GLN A 77 -8.79 16.67 16.91
N ILE A 78 -9.61 17.03 15.91
CA ILE A 78 -9.41 18.22 15.08
C ILE A 78 -10.72 19.00 14.99
N ASN A 79 -10.71 20.30 15.34
CA ASN A 79 -11.89 21.16 15.26
C ASN A 79 -13.14 20.59 15.97
N ASP A 80 -12.97 20.04 17.17
CA ASP A 80 -14.03 19.38 17.96
C ASP A 80 -14.63 18.11 17.32
N GLN A 81 -13.99 17.57 16.31
CA GLN A 81 -14.35 16.30 15.68
C GLN A 81 -13.30 15.22 15.93
N THR A 82 -13.76 13.97 16.06
CA THR A 82 -12.89 12.81 16.16
C THR A 82 -12.74 12.17 14.78
N VAL A 83 -11.51 12.01 14.35
CA VAL A 83 -11.17 11.39 13.06
C VAL A 83 -10.32 10.16 13.28
N THR A 84 -10.65 9.06 12.61
CA THR A 84 -9.85 7.83 12.65
C THR A 84 -8.82 7.86 11.51
N VAL A 85 -7.55 7.66 11.87
CA VAL A 85 -6.42 7.66 10.95
C VAL A 85 -5.67 6.33 11.02
N SER A 86 -5.50 5.66 9.91
CA SER A 86 -4.64 4.48 9.79
C SER A 86 -3.25 4.86 9.32
N LEU A 87 -2.23 4.40 10.04
CA LEU A 87 -0.82 4.58 9.67
C LEU A 87 -0.25 3.39 8.87
N GLU A 88 -1.02 2.40 8.52
CA GLU A 88 -0.49 1.18 7.90
C GLU A 88 0.31 1.47 6.63
N ASN A 89 -0.25 2.25 5.71
CA ASN A 89 0.42 2.61 4.46
C ASN A 89 1.64 3.52 4.70
N ILE A 90 1.54 4.42 5.66
CA ILE A 90 2.64 5.33 6.05
C ILE A 90 3.80 4.55 6.64
N ARG A 91 3.53 3.59 7.53
CA ARG A 91 4.54 2.68 8.11
C ARG A 91 5.27 1.92 7.01
N ARG A 92 4.54 1.26 6.10
CA ARG A 92 5.14 0.50 4.99
C ARG A 92 6.03 1.37 4.10
N ASN A 93 5.60 2.59 3.79
CA ASN A 93 6.41 3.52 3.01
C ASN A 93 7.64 3.99 3.79
N TYR A 94 7.50 4.31 5.07
CA TYR A 94 8.61 4.70 5.93
C TYR A 94 9.63 3.58 6.11
N ASP A 95 9.19 2.34 6.33
CA ASP A 95 10.06 1.16 6.45
C ASP A 95 10.84 0.90 5.16
N ARG A 96 10.25 1.22 4.01
CA ARG A 96 10.91 1.07 2.70
C ARG A 96 11.89 2.19 2.40
N ASP A 97 11.50 3.43 2.60
CA ASP A 97 12.16 4.63 2.06
C ASP A 97 12.92 5.44 3.13
N GLY A 98 12.54 5.31 4.40
CA GLY A 98 13.09 6.08 5.51
C GLY A 98 12.71 7.57 5.49
N ASP A 99 11.71 7.98 4.68
CA ASP A 99 11.28 9.38 4.51
C ASP A 99 10.40 9.82 5.68
N SER A 100 11.02 10.38 6.73
CA SER A 100 10.30 10.97 7.86
C SER A 100 9.51 12.22 7.48
N ASP A 101 9.95 12.96 6.47
CA ASP A 101 9.27 14.19 6.04
C ASP A 101 7.90 13.89 5.43
N ALA A 102 7.71 12.69 4.86
CA ALA A 102 6.40 12.24 4.39
C ALA A 102 5.37 12.18 5.53
N ILE A 103 5.79 11.73 6.72
CA ILE A 103 4.93 11.67 7.91
C ILE A 103 4.59 13.07 8.40
N VAL A 104 5.59 13.97 8.43
CA VAL A 104 5.39 15.38 8.81
C VAL A 104 4.37 16.05 7.89
N ARG A 105 4.54 15.90 6.56
CA ARG A 105 3.59 16.43 5.57
C ARG A 105 2.19 15.83 5.71
N PHE A 106 2.09 14.56 6.05
CA PHE A 106 0.80 13.92 6.29
C PHE A 106 0.08 14.54 7.49
N VAL A 107 0.76 14.72 8.65
CA VAL A 107 0.18 15.38 9.83
C VAL A 107 -0.23 16.81 9.52
N GLU A 108 0.59 17.55 8.78
CA GLU A 108 0.26 18.90 8.35
C GLU A 108 -1.04 18.98 7.55
N LYS A 109 -1.21 18.05 6.61
CA LYS A 109 -2.43 17.97 5.81
C LYS A 109 -3.66 17.57 6.60
N VAL A 110 -3.51 16.62 7.51
CA VAL A 110 -4.58 16.22 8.42
C VAL A 110 -5.06 17.43 9.25
N ASP A 111 -4.14 18.28 9.69
CA ASP A 111 -4.43 19.50 10.45
C ASP A 111 -5.13 20.59 9.62
N THR A 112 -4.72 20.77 8.36
CA THR A 112 -5.17 21.89 7.52
C THR A 112 -6.33 21.54 6.60
N ASP A 113 -6.33 20.35 6.00
CA ASP A 113 -7.13 20.06 4.82
C ASP A 113 -8.25 19.04 5.07
N LEU A 114 -8.25 18.37 6.23
CA LEU A 114 -9.19 17.28 6.49
C LEU A 114 -10.66 17.72 6.45
N PHE A 115 -10.93 18.99 6.77
CA PHE A 115 -12.26 19.62 6.76
C PHE A 115 -12.39 20.74 5.74
N ALA A 116 -11.49 20.77 4.76
CA ALA A 116 -11.62 21.70 3.65
C ALA A 116 -12.96 21.46 2.91
N GLU A 117 -13.62 22.54 2.49
CA GLU A 117 -14.83 22.43 1.68
C GLU A 117 -14.53 21.63 0.41
N THR A 118 -15.51 20.82 -0.03
CA THR A 118 -15.42 20.12 -1.32
C THR A 118 -15.23 21.17 -2.44
N PRO A 119 -14.14 21.11 -3.21
CA PRO A 119 -13.90 22.08 -4.27
C PRO A 119 -14.97 21.96 -5.34
N ALA A 120 -15.24 23.05 -6.09
CA ALA A 120 -16.25 23.04 -7.12
C ALA A 120 -15.91 22.08 -8.28
N TRP A 121 -16.94 21.50 -8.91
CA TRP A 121 -16.76 20.55 -10.02
C TRP A 121 -15.85 21.10 -11.13
N ASP A 122 -16.03 22.35 -11.52
CA ASP A 122 -15.25 22.97 -12.59
C ASP A 122 -13.75 23.06 -12.27
N ASP A 123 -13.39 23.12 -10.98
CA ASP A 123 -12.00 23.19 -10.53
C ASP A 123 -11.32 21.82 -10.52
N VAL A 124 -12.08 20.74 -10.28
CA VAL A 124 -11.52 19.39 -10.11
C VAL A 124 -11.75 18.44 -11.27
N ARG A 125 -12.72 18.72 -12.17
CA ARG A 125 -13.13 17.79 -13.24
C ARG A 125 -11.97 17.33 -14.13
N SER A 126 -10.93 18.15 -14.32
CA SER A 126 -9.74 17.77 -15.08
C SER A 126 -8.84 16.78 -14.30
N ASN A 127 -9.04 16.65 -12.99
CA ASN A 127 -8.29 15.79 -12.09
C ASN A 127 -9.11 14.61 -11.57
N VAL A 128 -10.31 14.42 -12.08
CA VAL A 128 -11.10 13.21 -11.81
C VAL A 128 -10.43 12.03 -12.51
N ARG A 129 -10.25 10.95 -11.78
CA ARG A 129 -9.57 9.70 -12.19
C ARG A 129 -10.34 8.52 -11.63
N TYR A 130 -9.88 7.33 -11.93
CA TYR A 130 -10.19 6.14 -11.15
C TYR A 130 -8.93 5.46 -10.65
N SER A 131 -9.07 4.79 -9.52
CA SER A 131 -8.05 3.92 -8.92
C SER A 131 -8.54 2.48 -8.94
N LEU A 132 -7.64 1.54 -9.18
CA LEU A 132 -7.88 0.12 -8.96
C LEU A 132 -7.55 -0.17 -7.49
N GLU A 133 -8.53 -0.65 -6.74
CA GLU A 133 -8.41 -0.86 -5.30
C GLU A 133 -8.90 -2.26 -4.92
N PRO A 134 -8.33 -2.88 -3.87
CA PRO A 134 -8.90 -4.07 -3.27
C PRO A 134 -10.32 -3.81 -2.74
N SER A 135 -11.24 -4.74 -2.95
CA SER A 135 -12.64 -4.60 -2.49
C SER A 135 -12.76 -4.51 -0.97
N GLU A 136 -11.80 -5.05 -0.22
CA GLU A 136 -11.75 -4.96 1.23
C GLU A 136 -11.56 -3.52 1.77
N TYR A 137 -11.08 -2.59 0.95
CA TYR A 137 -10.89 -1.18 1.34
C TYR A 137 -12.21 -0.38 1.40
N GLU A 138 -13.31 -0.91 0.88
CA GLU A 138 -14.63 -0.26 0.95
C GLU A 138 -15.21 -0.20 2.36
N THR A 139 -14.79 -1.07 3.25
CA THR A 139 -15.45 -1.31 4.55
C THR A 139 -15.45 -0.13 5.51
N GLY A 140 -14.85 1.00 5.15
CA GLY A 140 -14.82 2.22 5.96
C GLY A 140 -15.52 3.43 5.35
N PHE A 141 -16.09 3.29 4.13
CA PHE A 141 -16.65 4.42 3.39
C PHE A 141 -18.06 4.09 2.89
N ASP A 142 -19.05 4.87 3.34
CA ASP A 142 -20.41 4.75 2.85
C ASP A 142 -20.56 5.41 1.46
N ASP A 143 -21.36 4.80 0.58
CA ASP A 143 -21.81 5.34 -0.70
C ASP A 143 -20.71 5.81 -1.68
N VAL A 144 -19.54 5.17 -1.65
CA VAL A 144 -18.45 5.46 -2.59
C VAL A 144 -18.83 5.12 -4.03
N LEU A 145 -18.45 6.00 -4.95
CA LEU A 145 -18.64 5.78 -6.39
C LEU A 145 -17.62 4.76 -6.88
N LEU A 146 -18.08 3.55 -7.16
CA LEU A 146 -17.22 2.46 -7.63
C LEU A 146 -17.93 1.56 -8.66
N THR A 147 -17.13 0.74 -9.34
CA THR A 147 -17.57 -0.33 -10.23
C THR A 147 -16.73 -1.59 -9.94
N ALA A 148 -17.36 -2.72 -9.70
CA ALA A 148 -16.65 -3.98 -9.50
C ALA A 148 -15.90 -4.38 -10.78
N VAL A 149 -14.62 -4.72 -10.65
CA VAL A 149 -13.77 -5.25 -11.73
C VAL A 149 -13.71 -6.77 -11.64
N THR A 150 -13.48 -7.28 -10.43
CA THR A 150 -13.56 -8.70 -10.06
C THR A 150 -14.23 -8.81 -8.69
N ASP A 151 -14.35 -10.02 -8.15
CA ASP A 151 -14.86 -10.22 -6.78
C ASP A 151 -13.94 -9.58 -5.71
N GLU A 152 -12.66 -9.36 -6.03
CA GLU A 152 -11.64 -8.86 -5.10
C GLU A 152 -11.14 -7.45 -5.44
N LEU A 153 -11.58 -6.87 -6.57
CA LEU A 153 -11.07 -5.61 -7.07
C LEU A 153 -12.19 -4.68 -7.53
N ASN A 154 -12.06 -3.42 -7.17
CA ASN A 154 -12.95 -2.34 -7.60
C ASN A 154 -12.20 -1.25 -8.36
N GLN A 155 -12.88 -0.67 -9.32
CA GLN A 155 -12.57 0.62 -9.91
C GLN A 155 -13.26 1.70 -9.06
N VAL A 156 -12.50 2.45 -8.29
CA VAL A 156 -12.99 3.52 -7.41
C VAL A 156 -12.73 4.87 -8.06
N PHE A 157 -13.75 5.73 -8.10
CA PHE A 157 -13.60 7.07 -8.68
C PHE A 157 -13.11 8.06 -7.63
N VAL A 158 -12.11 8.85 -8.03
CA VAL A 158 -11.40 9.79 -7.16
C VAL A 158 -11.20 11.13 -7.87
N PHE A 159 -11.02 12.19 -7.10
CA PHE A 159 -10.36 13.38 -7.61
C PHE A 159 -9.05 13.63 -6.87
N ILE A 160 -8.10 14.23 -7.57
CA ILE A 160 -6.76 14.51 -7.08
C ILE A 160 -6.62 16.03 -6.96
N SER A 161 -6.11 16.52 -5.83
CA SER A 161 -5.79 17.93 -5.68
C SER A 161 -4.77 18.38 -6.73
N SER A 162 -4.76 19.68 -7.06
CA SER A 162 -3.90 20.23 -8.12
C SER A 162 -2.41 20.03 -7.83
N ASP A 163 -2.03 19.92 -6.57
CA ASP A 163 -0.66 19.67 -6.09
C ASP A 163 -0.35 18.17 -5.97
N VAL A 164 -1.28 17.29 -6.32
CA VAL A 164 -1.19 15.81 -6.28
C VAL A 164 -0.94 15.27 -4.85
N THR A 165 -1.23 16.06 -3.84
CA THR A 165 -0.96 15.69 -2.45
C THR A 165 -2.15 15.06 -1.73
N GLN A 166 -3.37 15.28 -2.25
CA GLN A 166 -4.60 14.73 -1.71
C GLN A 166 -5.36 13.94 -2.79
N ILE A 167 -5.86 12.79 -2.38
CA ILE A 167 -6.72 11.92 -3.18
C ILE A 167 -8.00 11.74 -2.40
N THR A 168 -9.12 12.12 -2.99
CA THR A 168 -10.43 12.02 -2.35
C THR A 168 -11.31 11.06 -3.13
N TRP A 169 -11.87 10.08 -2.45
CA TRP A 169 -12.84 9.15 -3.00
C TRP A 169 -14.17 9.87 -3.20
N ILE A 170 -14.73 9.77 -4.38
CA ILE A 170 -16.00 10.40 -4.72
C ILE A 170 -17.13 9.54 -4.18
N ASN A 171 -18.07 10.17 -3.48
CA ASN A 171 -19.26 9.53 -2.94
C ASN A 171 -20.53 10.31 -3.34
N GLU A 172 -21.70 9.79 -2.97
CA GLU A 172 -22.98 10.40 -3.31
C GLU A 172 -23.13 11.84 -2.76
N SER A 173 -22.55 12.16 -1.59
CA SER A 173 -22.57 13.51 -1.04
C SER A 173 -21.82 14.49 -1.97
N ILE A 174 -20.63 14.11 -2.43
CA ILE A 174 -19.82 14.91 -3.35
C ILE A 174 -20.53 15.12 -4.69
N LEU A 175 -21.19 14.08 -5.22
CA LEU A 175 -21.99 14.21 -6.45
C LEU A 175 -23.11 15.24 -6.30
N ASN A 176 -23.81 15.21 -5.15
CA ASN A 176 -24.86 16.16 -4.84
C ASN A 176 -24.33 17.60 -4.71
N ASP A 177 -23.19 17.79 -4.00
CA ASP A 177 -22.54 19.10 -3.85
C ASP A 177 -22.12 19.68 -5.21
N TRP A 178 -21.64 18.84 -6.11
CA TRP A 178 -21.25 19.22 -7.46
C TRP A 178 -22.44 19.42 -8.41
N GLY A 179 -23.60 18.87 -8.10
CA GLY A 179 -24.77 18.87 -8.98
C GLY A 179 -24.55 18.07 -10.27
N VAL A 180 -23.75 17.01 -10.23
CA VAL A 180 -23.45 16.13 -11.36
C VAL A 180 -23.94 14.71 -11.12
N THR A 181 -24.15 13.98 -12.22
CA THR A 181 -24.54 12.58 -12.14
C THR A 181 -23.33 11.65 -12.09
N ARG A 182 -23.57 10.41 -11.66
CA ARG A 182 -22.57 9.33 -11.68
C ARG A 182 -21.96 9.15 -13.08
N GLU A 183 -22.80 9.14 -14.09
CA GLU A 183 -22.39 8.94 -15.48
C GLU A 183 -21.45 10.06 -15.96
N GLN A 184 -21.69 11.30 -15.56
CA GLN A 184 -20.83 12.43 -15.90
C GLN A 184 -19.44 12.31 -15.26
N VAL A 185 -19.37 11.81 -14.03
CA VAL A 185 -18.08 11.57 -13.35
C VAL A 185 -17.33 10.40 -14.01
N VAL A 186 -18.02 9.30 -14.33
CA VAL A 186 -17.44 8.15 -15.01
C VAL A 186 -16.88 8.56 -16.38
N GLU A 187 -17.69 9.23 -17.22
CA GLU A 187 -17.27 9.71 -18.53
C GLU A 187 -16.03 10.61 -18.43
N ARG A 188 -16.04 11.55 -17.47
CA ARG A 188 -14.90 12.45 -17.26
C ARG A 188 -13.65 11.71 -16.82
N ALA A 189 -13.77 10.74 -15.91
CA ALA A 189 -12.65 9.92 -15.47
C ALA A 189 -12.05 9.11 -16.64
N GLU A 190 -12.89 8.52 -17.49
CA GLU A 190 -12.45 7.77 -18.67
C GLU A 190 -11.70 8.66 -19.68
N GLU A 191 -12.23 9.86 -19.98
CA GLU A 191 -11.57 10.84 -20.85
C GLU A 191 -10.19 11.23 -20.31
N ASN A 192 -10.13 11.55 -19.01
CA ASN A 192 -8.89 11.96 -18.37
C ASN A 192 -7.85 10.81 -18.34
N MET A 193 -8.29 9.58 -18.03
CA MET A 193 -7.40 8.42 -18.04
C MET A 193 -6.94 8.05 -19.45
N ALA A 194 -7.80 8.13 -20.45
CA ALA A 194 -7.41 7.92 -21.86
C ALA A 194 -6.36 8.96 -22.31
N ALA A 195 -6.48 10.22 -21.90
CA ALA A 195 -5.50 11.25 -22.18
C ALA A 195 -4.14 10.96 -21.52
N ILE A 196 -4.13 10.33 -20.35
CA ILE A 196 -2.90 9.86 -19.67
C ILE A 196 -2.31 8.69 -20.43
N VAL A 197 -3.12 7.69 -20.81
CA VAL A 197 -2.66 6.54 -21.60
C VAL A 197 -1.98 6.98 -22.90
N ALA A 198 -2.54 7.99 -23.56
CA ALA A 198 -1.97 8.53 -24.81
C ALA A 198 -0.53 9.12 -24.64
N LYS A 199 -0.16 9.52 -23.42
CA LYS A 199 1.19 10.03 -23.09
C LYS A 199 2.08 8.97 -22.42
N THR A 200 1.51 7.83 -22.09
CA THR A 200 2.18 6.74 -21.38
C THR A 200 2.98 5.88 -22.35
N LYS A 201 4.06 5.27 -21.87
CA LYS A 201 4.87 4.31 -22.61
C LYS A 201 4.91 2.99 -21.87
N ILE A 202 5.07 1.91 -22.62
CA ILE A 202 5.48 0.62 -22.06
C ILE A 202 7.01 0.52 -22.20
N GLU A 203 7.70 0.52 -21.07
CA GLU A 203 9.10 0.15 -21.02
C GLU A 203 9.19 -1.37 -21.11
N VAL A 204 10.02 -1.87 -22.01
CA VAL A 204 10.16 -3.30 -22.29
C VAL A 204 11.55 -3.74 -21.90
N GLU A 205 11.62 -4.69 -21.00
CA GLU A 205 12.84 -5.40 -20.63
C GLU A 205 12.82 -6.80 -21.24
N ASP A 206 13.96 -7.22 -21.81
CA ASP A 206 14.14 -8.60 -22.29
C ASP A 206 14.85 -9.41 -21.20
N ILE A 207 14.15 -10.40 -20.67
CA ILE A 207 14.66 -11.31 -19.64
C ILE A 207 14.71 -12.71 -20.26
N ASP A 208 15.89 -13.16 -20.64
CA ASP A 208 16.11 -14.49 -21.24
C ASP A 208 15.23 -14.75 -22.48
N GLY A 209 15.04 -13.73 -23.32
CA GLY A 209 14.21 -13.80 -24.52
C GLY A 209 12.70 -13.58 -24.27
N ASN A 210 12.32 -13.30 -23.04
CA ASN A 210 10.94 -12.99 -22.64
C ASN A 210 10.79 -11.48 -22.44
N LYS A 211 9.79 -10.89 -23.07
CA LYS A 211 9.49 -9.47 -22.93
C LYS A 211 8.62 -9.21 -21.72
N LEU A 212 9.15 -8.44 -20.77
CA LEU A 212 8.41 -7.89 -19.64
C LEU A 212 8.12 -6.41 -19.94
N GLY A 213 6.85 -6.05 -20.00
CA GLY A 213 6.41 -4.67 -20.13
C GLY A 213 6.15 -4.05 -18.76
N MET A 214 6.50 -2.78 -18.58
CA MET A 214 6.18 -1.99 -17.40
C MET A 214 5.55 -0.68 -17.82
N ILE A 215 4.51 -0.25 -17.12
CA ILE A 215 3.86 1.04 -17.38
C ILE A 215 4.76 2.17 -16.86
N ALA A 216 5.22 3.04 -17.76
CA ALA A 216 6.06 4.18 -17.45
C ALA A 216 5.31 5.49 -17.71
N THR A 217 4.90 6.18 -16.65
CA THR A 217 4.28 7.50 -16.68
C THR A 217 4.55 8.28 -15.41
N ALA A 218 4.61 9.61 -15.52
CA ALA A 218 4.62 10.53 -14.39
C ALA A 218 3.29 11.32 -14.26
N GLU A 219 2.33 11.06 -15.15
CA GLU A 219 1.09 11.83 -15.27
C GLU A 219 0.03 11.47 -14.20
N THR A 220 0.25 10.37 -13.46
CA THR A 220 -0.68 9.92 -12.43
C THR A 220 0.02 9.10 -11.36
N PRO A 221 -0.41 9.21 -10.08
CA PRO A 221 -0.01 8.29 -9.02
C PRO A 221 -0.68 6.90 -9.15
N PHE A 222 -1.66 6.75 -10.06
CA PHE A 222 -2.41 5.50 -10.27
C PHE A 222 -1.96 4.77 -11.53
N LYS A 223 -0.66 4.51 -11.66
CA LYS A 223 -0.10 3.86 -12.86
C LYS A 223 -0.76 2.52 -13.16
N ALA A 224 -0.97 1.71 -12.13
CA ALA A 224 -1.62 0.42 -12.25
C ALA A 224 -3.06 0.50 -12.78
N SER A 225 -3.79 1.56 -12.44
CA SER A 225 -5.18 1.73 -12.86
C SER A 225 -5.34 2.01 -14.36
N LEU A 226 -4.27 2.36 -15.06
CA LEU A 226 -4.29 2.55 -16.51
C LEU A 226 -4.68 1.28 -17.26
N VAL A 227 -4.50 0.09 -16.65
CA VAL A 227 -4.90 -1.21 -17.23
C VAL A 227 -6.42 -1.31 -17.46
N LEU A 228 -7.21 -0.53 -16.71
CA LEU A 228 -8.67 -0.49 -16.84
C LEU A 228 -9.14 0.38 -18.01
N SER A 229 -8.28 1.25 -18.54
CA SER A 229 -8.65 2.13 -19.65
C SER A 229 -8.87 1.34 -20.94
N PRO A 230 -9.96 1.57 -21.68
CA PRO A 230 -10.15 1.00 -23.01
C PRO A 230 -8.96 1.27 -23.96
N ALA A 231 -8.28 2.42 -23.79
CA ALA A 231 -7.11 2.79 -24.58
C ALA A 231 -5.84 1.97 -24.25
N PHE A 232 -5.83 1.22 -23.13
CA PHE A 232 -4.69 0.39 -22.73
C PHE A 232 -4.35 -0.68 -23.76
N ARG A 233 -5.35 -1.26 -24.41
CA ARG A 233 -5.13 -2.22 -25.51
C ARG A 233 -4.24 -1.66 -26.61
N ASP A 234 -4.50 -0.43 -27.05
CA ASP A 234 -3.74 0.20 -28.14
C ASP A 234 -2.32 0.55 -27.68
N LEU A 235 -2.12 0.84 -26.39
CA LEU A 235 -0.82 1.09 -25.80
C LEU A 235 0.06 -0.16 -25.80
N VAL A 236 -0.46 -1.34 -25.46
CA VAL A 236 0.33 -2.57 -25.28
C VAL A 236 0.49 -3.39 -26.57
N SER A 237 -0.49 -3.32 -27.48
CA SER A 237 -0.55 -4.15 -28.67
C SER A 237 0.70 -4.07 -29.57
N PRO A 238 1.37 -2.92 -29.77
CA PRO A 238 2.57 -2.83 -30.59
C PRO A 238 3.77 -3.63 -30.07
N THR A 239 3.85 -3.84 -28.75
CA THR A 239 5.01 -4.49 -28.10
C THR A 239 4.72 -5.91 -27.64
N HIS A 240 3.51 -6.17 -27.16
CA HIS A 240 3.14 -7.46 -26.53
C HIS A 240 2.04 -8.22 -27.30
N GLY A 241 1.34 -7.57 -28.25
CA GLY A 241 0.14 -8.13 -28.87
C GLY A 241 -1.08 -7.96 -27.96
N TRP A 242 -2.17 -8.71 -28.29
CA TRP A 242 -3.40 -8.76 -27.53
C TRP A 242 -4.07 -10.13 -27.72
N PRO A 243 -4.63 -10.77 -26.70
CA PRO A 243 -4.68 -10.34 -25.28
C PRO A 243 -3.32 -10.41 -24.58
N VAL A 244 -3.26 -9.88 -23.36
CA VAL A 244 -2.07 -9.91 -22.50
C VAL A 244 -2.45 -10.36 -21.09
N TYR A 245 -1.49 -10.89 -20.36
CA TYR A 245 -1.56 -10.98 -18.90
C TYR A 245 -1.06 -9.68 -18.30
N VAL A 246 -1.78 -9.21 -17.27
CA VAL A 246 -1.38 -8.07 -16.47
C VAL A 246 -1.28 -8.49 -15.01
N VAL A 247 -0.22 -8.06 -14.34
CA VAL A 247 0.00 -8.29 -12.92
C VAL A 247 0.17 -6.95 -12.24
N VAL A 248 -0.64 -6.71 -11.21
CA VAL A 248 -0.74 -5.41 -10.52
C VAL A 248 -0.43 -5.59 -9.05
N PRO A 249 0.85 -5.73 -8.66
CA PRO A 249 1.21 -5.97 -7.27
C PRO A 249 0.88 -4.78 -6.37
N CYS A 250 0.96 -3.56 -6.90
CA CYS A 250 0.67 -2.35 -6.16
C CYS A 250 0.23 -1.20 -7.08
N ARG A 251 -0.17 -0.08 -6.49
CA ARG A 251 -0.65 1.11 -7.20
C ARG A 251 0.36 1.70 -8.19
N ASP A 252 1.66 1.55 -7.89
CA ASP A 252 2.75 2.16 -8.66
C ASP A 252 3.27 1.31 -9.81
N PHE A 253 2.94 0.02 -9.84
CA PHE A 253 3.47 -0.95 -10.79
C PHE A 253 2.38 -1.78 -11.44
N ALA A 254 2.50 -1.95 -12.76
CA ALA A 254 1.80 -2.99 -13.49
C ALA A 254 2.76 -3.61 -14.51
N TYR A 255 2.83 -4.93 -14.51
CA TYR A 255 3.59 -5.72 -15.46
C TYR A 255 2.69 -6.24 -16.56
N VAL A 256 3.18 -6.17 -17.79
CA VAL A 256 2.48 -6.66 -18.98
C VAL A 256 3.28 -7.80 -19.58
N ILE A 257 2.64 -8.91 -19.81
CA ILE A 257 3.24 -10.15 -20.31
C ILE A 257 2.36 -10.69 -21.42
N ARG A 258 2.95 -11.28 -22.45
CA ARG A 258 2.20 -11.95 -23.51
C ARG A 258 1.38 -13.13 -22.93
N ASP A 259 0.19 -13.34 -23.44
CA ASP A 259 -0.71 -14.40 -22.99
C ASP A 259 -0.23 -15.83 -23.32
N ASP A 260 0.71 -15.96 -24.28
CA ASP A 260 1.35 -17.23 -24.65
C ASP A 260 2.55 -17.58 -23.75
N ASN A 261 2.91 -16.77 -22.75
CA ASN A 261 4.13 -16.94 -21.95
C ASN A 261 3.85 -17.24 -20.46
N ARG A 262 3.11 -18.31 -20.20
CA ARG A 262 2.74 -18.72 -18.84
C ARG A 262 3.92 -19.16 -17.97
N ASP A 263 4.94 -19.77 -18.58
CA ASP A 263 6.14 -20.21 -17.84
C ASP A 263 6.91 -19.02 -17.28
N PHE A 264 7.05 -17.97 -18.07
CA PHE A 264 7.68 -16.72 -17.61
C PHE A 264 6.86 -16.04 -16.51
N LEU A 265 5.53 -16.00 -16.66
CA LEU A 265 4.63 -15.48 -15.63
C LEU A 265 4.81 -16.22 -14.30
N ALA A 266 4.97 -17.54 -14.31
CA ALA A 266 5.21 -18.32 -13.09
C ALA A 266 6.53 -17.93 -12.39
N HIS A 267 7.58 -17.59 -13.15
CA HIS A 267 8.86 -17.13 -12.60
C HIS A 267 8.77 -15.76 -11.92
N LEU A 268 7.84 -14.90 -12.33
CA LEU A 268 7.64 -13.58 -11.72
C LEU A 268 6.93 -13.65 -10.36
N GLY A 269 6.30 -14.77 -9.99
CA GLY A 269 5.48 -14.88 -8.79
C GLY A 269 6.19 -14.43 -7.51
N GLY A 270 7.48 -14.79 -7.34
CA GLY A 270 8.29 -14.35 -6.19
C GLY A 270 8.49 -12.83 -6.13
N VAL A 271 8.70 -12.19 -7.29
CA VAL A 271 8.85 -10.73 -7.39
C VAL A 271 7.53 -10.05 -7.07
N VAL A 272 6.43 -10.50 -7.67
CA VAL A 272 5.08 -9.98 -7.45
C VAL A 272 4.68 -10.02 -5.98
N ILE A 273 4.89 -11.16 -5.31
CA ILE A 273 4.60 -11.31 -3.87
C ILE A 273 5.45 -10.34 -3.03
N LYS A 274 6.72 -10.18 -3.37
CA LYS A 274 7.62 -9.26 -2.66
C LYS A 274 7.18 -7.81 -2.85
N GLU A 275 6.91 -7.39 -4.08
CA GLU A 275 6.42 -6.04 -4.40
C GLU A 275 5.10 -5.73 -3.69
N ASN A 276 4.12 -6.64 -3.77
CA ASN A 276 2.83 -6.48 -3.10
C ASN A 276 3.00 -6.34 -1.59
N ARG A 277 3.85 -7.18 -0.98
CA ARG A 277 4.05 -7.19 0.49
C ARG A 277 4.76 -5.93 0.98
N ASN A 278 5.71 -5.39 0.20
CA ASN A 278 6.54 -4.25 0.59
C ASN A 278 5.94 -2.90 0.18
N SER A 279 4.87 -2.89 -0.61
CA SER A 279 4.22 -1.65 -1.02
C SER A 279 3.35 -1.07 0.10
N GLY A 280 3.32 0.26 0.19
CA GLY A 280 2.34 0.99 1.01
C GLY A 280 0.92 0.89 0.46
N TYR A 281 0.76 0.57 -0.83
CA TYR A 281 -0.54 0.46 -1.52
C TYR A 281 -0.61 -0.83 -2.33
N PRO A 282 -0.69 -2.00 -1.66
CA PRO A 282 -0.82 -3.28 -2.35
C PRO A 282 -2.17 -3.38 -3.04
N ILE A 283 -2.23 -4.00 -4.23
CA ILE A 283 -3.46 -4.21 -4.98
C ILE A 283 -3.79 -5.70 -5.02
N THR A 284 -3.11 -6.47 -5.87
CA THR A 284 -3.36 -7.92 -5.95
C THR A 284 -2.10 -8.70 -6.31
N LYS A 285 -2.12 -9.98 -6.01
CA LYS A 285 -1.10 -10.95 -6.47
C LYS A 285 -1.59 -11.77 -7.65
N ASP A 286 -2.85 -11.57 -8.04
CA ASP A 286 -3.48 -12.32 -9.11
C ASP A 286 -3.12 -11.78 -10.49
N VAL A 287 -3.37 -12.60 -11.48
CA VAL A 287 -3.14 -12.29 -12.89
C VAL A 287 -4.47 -11.89 -13.51
N LEU A 288 -4.51 -10.70 -14.10
CA LEU A 288 -5.62 -10.19 -14.87
C LEU A 288 -5.41 -10.51 -16.37
N GLN A 289 -6.50 -10.70 -17.11
CA GLN A 289 -6.48 -10.91 -18.56
C GLN A 289 -7.59 -10.12 -19.26
#